data_6a95c6f0a87d41cfa65ef24e1231b4fd
#
_entry.id   6a95c6f0a87d41cfa65ef24e1231b4fd
#
_cell.length_a   1.000
_cell.length_b   1.000
_cell.length_c   1.000
_cell.angle_alpha   90.00
_cell.angle_beta   90.00
_cell.angle_gamma   90.00
#
_symmetry.space_group_name_H-M   'P 1'
#
loop_
_entity.id
_entity.type
_entity.pdbx_description
1 polymer ?
#
loop_
_entity_poly.entity_id
_entity_poly.type
_entity_poly.pdbx_seq_one_letter_code
_entity_poly.pdbx_strand_id
1 'polypeptide(L)'
;MKKSLILVVIACIIAGCSGDIKQQKFIGMSGNPKSVKETVYEATEEFGEIVEGDIEKSCYYEFDKEGFVVKTISIHCYDGDTIFIATDKLKKGYLEESYYVSKSDSILTAYTFKNKDSKTKIMEAKSSDGGFTTSVIETEGKKEVVTDKNSEGKTTGKYERYFDNKGNIIEYKVLGKDEVDYWTKLTFDNKSRLTKKEVIVCSENMSGKVGVYTYKYEEADSKGNWTKSVEYFNDKPSHITTREILY
;
A
#
# COMPACT_ATOMS: atom_id res chain seq x y z
N MET A 1 1.85 13.17 -29.46
CA MET A 1 2.77 12.72 -28.40
C MET A 1 1.89 12.19 -27.26
N LYS A 2 1.67 10.88 -27.19
CA LYS A 2 0.94 10.24 -26.08
C LYS A 2 1.89 10.26 -24.88
N LYS A 3 1.56 11.06 -23.87
CA LYS A 3 2.21 10.97 -22.57
C LYS A 3 1.77 9.64 -21.96
N SER A 4 2.62 8.63 -22.02
CA SER A 4 2.46 7.42 -21.21
C SER A 4 2.48 7.87 -19.76
N LEU A 5 1.30 7.93 -19.15
CA LEU A 5 1.15 8.04 -17.73
C LEU A 5 1.65 6.70 -17.16
N ILE A 6 2.93 6.66 -16.77
CA ILE A 6 3.43 5.58 -15.93
C ILE A 6 2.74 5.82 -14.59
N LEU A 7 1.51 5.29 -14.49
CA LEU A 7 0.83 5.12 -13.22
C LEU A 7 1.59 4.00 -12.51
N VAL A 8 2.67 4.37 -11.85
CA VAL A 8 3.27 3.51 -10.82
C VAL A 8 2.11 3.19 -9.90
N VAL A 9 1.70 1.92 -9.91
CA VAL A 9 0.72 1.38 -8.96
C VAL A 9 1.36 1.47 -7.57
N ILE A 10 1.37 2.68 -7.01
CA ILE A 10 1.67 2.95 -5.60
C ILE A 10 0.49 2.48 -4.73
N ALA A 11 -0.49 1.83 -5.35
CA ALA A 11 -1.79 1.54 -4.77
C ALA A 11 -1.82 0.34 -3.82
N CYS A 12 -0.77 -0.15 -3.25
CA CYS A 12 -0.85 -1.16 -2.18
C CYS A 12 0.34 -1.16 -1.22
N ILE A 13 1.07 -0.04 -1.11
CA ILE A 13 2.25 0.00 -0.23
C ILE A 13 1.89 0.35 1.23
N ILE A 14 0.62 0.55 1.56
CA ILE A 14 0.23 0.96 2.93
C ILE A 14 -0.13 -0.22 3.85
N ALA A 15 -0.14 -1.44 3.35
CA ALA A 15 -0.30 -2.61 4.20
C ALA A 15 0.98 -3.45 4.12
N GLY A 16 1.87 -3.24 5.05
CA GLY A 16 2.96 -4.09 5.51
C GLY A 16 3.58 -5.08 4.51
N CYS A 17 4.36 -4.61 3.52
CA CYS A 17 5.26 -5.51 2.81
C CYS A 17 6.42 -5.90 3.74
N SER A 18 6.37 -7.09 4.31
CA SER A 18 7.50 -7.68 5.01
C SER A 18 8.58 -8.11 4.02
N GLY A 19 9.82 -8.18 4.46
CA GLY A 19 11.07 -8.44 3.73
C GLY A 19 11.27 -9.74 2.97
N ASP A 20 10.31 -10.50 2.78
CA ASP A 20 9.93 -11.29 1.63
C ASP A 20 8.79 -10.51 1.02
N ILE A 21 8.62 -10.42 -0.27
CA ILE A 21 7.35 -10.01 -0.87
C ILE A 21 6.28 -11.04 -0.41
N LYS A 22 6.49 -11.58 0.75
CA LYS A 22 5.63 -12.38 1.57
C LYS A 22 4.67 -11.42 2.24
N GLN A 23 3.58 -11.24 1.54
CA GLN A 23 2.36 -11.31 2.21
C GLN A 23 2.02 -10.25 3.17
N GLN A 24 1.07 -9.59 2.77
CA GLN A 24 0.12 -9.03 3.69
C GLN A 24 -0.63 -10.15 4.46
N LYS A 25 -0.04 -10.58 5.57
CA LYS A 25 -0.90 -10.80 6.73
C LYS A 25 -1.34 -9.40 7.12
N PHE A 26 -2.63 -9.17 7.28
CA PHE A 26 -3.09 -7.97 7.97
C PHE A 26 -2.46 -8.03 9.36
N ILE A 27 -1.32 -7.34 9.50
CA ILE A 27 -0.51 -7.37 10.71
C ILE A 27 -1.38 -6.81 11.82
N GLY A 28 -1.50 -7.56 12.92
CA GLY A 28 -2.29 -7.16 14.08
C GLY A 28 -3.76 -7.56 14.08
N MET A 29 -4.24 -8.40 13.15
CA MET A 29 -5.59 -8.96 13.24
C MET A 29 -5.61 -10.31 13.97
N SER A 30 -6.64 -10.47 14.81
CA SER A 30 -6.91 -11.69 15.59
C SER A 30 -8.05 -12.51 14.96
N GLY A 31 -8.03 -13.83 15.16
CA GLY A 31 -9.18 -14.69 14.89
C GLY A 31 -9.35 -15.20 13.46
N ASN A 32 -8.31 -15.15 12.63
CA ASN A 32 -8.29 -15.68 11.25
C ASN A 32 -9.53 -15.26 10.44
N PRO A 33 -9.64 -14.00 10.04
CA PRO A 33 -10.76 -13.54 9.23
C PRO A 33 -10.76 -14.22 7.87
N LYS A 34 -11.95 -14.45 7.31
CA LYS A 34 -12.13 -14.90 5.91
C LYS A 34 -12.06 -13.73 4.95
N SER A 35 -12.61 -12.60 5.38
CA SER A 35 -12.56 -11.38 4.60
C SER A 35 -12.64 -10.13 5.47
N VAL A 36 -12.14 -9.03 4.92
CA VAL A 36 -12.25 -7.69 5.48
C VAL A 36 -12.68 -6.74 4.38
N LYS A 37 -13.68 -5.93 4.65
CA LYS A 37 -14.01 -4.77 3.83
C LYS A 37 -13.63 -3.50 4.61
N GLU A 38 -12.82 -2.66 4.01
CA GLU A 38 -12.50 -1.32 4.52
C GLU A 38 -13.21 -0.29 3.65
N THR A 39 -13.82 0.70 4.29
CA THR A 39 -14.36 1.88 3.60
C THR A 39 -13.69 3.11 4.19
N VAL A 40 -13.13 3.93 3.32
CA VAL A 40 -12.48 5.20 3.67
C VAL A 40 -13.40 6.34 3.24
N TYR A 41 -13.74 7.17 4.18
CA TYR A 41 -14.56 8.36 4.00
C TYR A 41 -13.72 9.61 4.20
N GLU A 42 -14.03 10.69 3.52
CA GLU A 42 -13.58 12.01 3.95
C GLU A 42 -14.09 12.28 5.39
N ALA A 43 -13.27 12.89 6.22
CA ALA A 43 -13.67 13.30 7.55
C ALA A 43 -14.09 14.77 7.53
N THR A 44 -15.32 15.06 7.94
CA THR A 44 -15.84 16.41 8.12
C THR A 44 -16.07 16.70 9.59
N GLU A 45 -16.01 17.97 9.98
CA GLU A 45 -16.33 18.40 11.35
C GLU A 45 -17.67 19.13 11.32
N GLU A 46 -18.67 18.56 11.99
CA GLU A 46 -20.00 19.14 12.12
C GLU A 46 -20.34 19.30 13.61
N PHE A 47 -20.64 20.53 14.03
CA PHE A 47 -20.99 20.86 15.43
C PHE A 47 -19.98 20.39 16.48
N GLY A 48 -18.69 20.28 16.13
CA GLY A 48 -17.61 19.80 16.99
C GLY A 48 -17.46 18.29 17.05
N GLU A 49 -18.21 17.55 16.24
CA GLU A 49 -18.08 16.10 16.05
C GLU A 49 -17.45 15.78 14.70
N ILE A 50 -16.65 14.71 14.64
CA ILE A 50 -16.05 14.23 13.39
C ILE A 50 -17.01 13.22 12.79
N VAL A 51 -17.51 13.51 11.59
CA VAL A 51 -18.50 12.69 10.88
C VAL A 51 -17.98 12.20 9.53
N GLU A 52 -18.56 11.11 9.04
CA GLU A 52 -18.27 10.51 7.74
C GLU A 52 -18.85 11.38 6.62
N GLY A 53 -18.02 11.82 5.70
CA GLY A 53 -18.39 12.47 4.45
C GLY A 53 -18.48 11.49 3.29
N ASP A 54 -18.03 11.89 2.11
CA ASP A 54 -18.08 11.07 0.90
C ASP A 54 -17.09 9.90 0.96
N ILE A 55 -17.44 8.81 0.27
CA ILE A 55 -16.57 7.64 0.14
C ILE A 55 -15.48 7.97 -0.88
N GLU A 56 -14.21 7.96 -0.44
CA GLU A 56 -13.06 8.07 -1.33
C GLU A 56 -12.59 6.72 -1.84
N LYS A 57 -12.66 5.69 -0.99
CA LYS A 57 -12.11 4.38 -1.31
C LYS A 57 -12.83 3.28 -0.58
N SER A 58 -13.00 2.14 -1.26
CA SER A 58 -13.40 0.88 -0.64
C SER A 58 -12.40 -0.21 -1.01
N CYS A 59 -11.95 -0.98 -0.03
CA CYS A 59 -11.06 -2.11 -0.23
C CYS A 59 -11.68 -3.38 0.35
N TYR A 60 -11.62 -4.45 -0.43
CA TYR A 60 -12.04 -5.78 0.00
C TYR A 60 -10.86 -6.73 -0.06
N TYR A 61 -10.66 -7.51 0.99
CA TYR A 61 -9.57 -8.48 1.15
C TYR A 61 -10.15 -9.85 1.44
N GLU A 62 -9.68 -10.87 0.72
CA GLU A 62 -9.94 -12.27 1.02
C GLU A 62 -8.68 -12.94 1.56
N PHE A 63 -8.85 -13.86 2.52
CA PHE A 63 -7.74 -14.55 3.17
C PHE A 63 -7.84 -16.06 2.99
N ASP A 64 -6.71 -16.74 2.91
CA ASP A 64 -6.64 -18.20 3.01
C ASP A 64 -6.69 -18.66 4.48
N LYS A 65 -6.68 -19.98 4.67
CA LYS A 65 -6.72 -20.61 6.01
C LYS A 65 -5.48 -20.30 6.87
N GLU A 66 -4.39 -19.87 6.24
CA GLU A 66 -3.14 -19.49 6.90
C GLU A 66 -3.11 -17.99 7.25
N GLY A 67 -4.15 -17.25 6.88
CA GLY A 67 -4.33 -15.81 7.12
C GLY A 67 -3.59 -14.93 6.12
N PHE A 68 -3.28 -15.47 4.94
CA PHE A 68 -2.68 -14.72 3.87
C PHE A 68 -3.73 -14.11 2.95
N VAL A 69 -3.53 -12.87 2.54
CA VAL A 69 -4.38 -12.26 1.51
C VAL A 69 -4.21 -13.03 0.21
N VAL A 70 -5.31 -13.49 -0.36
CA VAL A 70 -5.33 -14.19 -1.66
C VAL A 70 -5.98 -13.36 -2.75
N LYS A 71 -6.75 -12.33 -2.35
CA LYS A 71 -7.38 -11.40 -3.29
C LYS A 71 -7.57 -10.05 -2.62
N THR A 72 -7.36 -8.98 -3.38
CA THR A 72 -7.80 -7.64 -3.03
C THR A 72 -8.64 -7.05 -4.14
N ILE A 73 -9.64 -6.24 -3.77
CA ILE A 73 -10.38 -5.40 -4.70
C ILE A 73 -10.35 -3.99 -4.11
N SER A 74 -9.83 -3.04 -4.86
CA SER A 74 -9.79 -1.63 -4.47
C SER A 74 -10.65 -0.82 -5.44
N ILE A 75 -11.62 -0.09 -4.90
CA ILE A 75 -12.51 0.80 -5.64
C ILE A 75 -12.19 2.21 -5.18
N HIS A 76 -11.78 3.07 -6.08
CA HIS A 76 -11.52 4.47 -5.81
C HIS A 76 -12.66 5.32 -6.36
N CYS A 77 -13.14 6.25 -5.54
CA CYS A 77 -14.24 7.15 -5.86
C CYS A 77 -13.75 8.61 -5.83
N TYR A 78 -14.43 9.45 -6.58
CA TYR A 78 -14.28 10.90 -6.50
C TYR A 78 -15.65 11.53 -6.77
N ASP A 79 -16.11 12.42 -5.90
CA ASP A 79 -17.46 13.01 -5.93
C ASP A 79 -18.58 11.95 -6.08
N GLY A 80 -18.44 10.80 -5.38
CA GLY A 80 -19.37 9.67 -5.44
C GLY A 80 -19.27 8.78 -6.69
N ASP A 81 -18.48 9.18 -7.68
CA ASP A 81 -18.27 8.42 -8.91
C ASP A 81 -17.06 7.49 -8.80
N THR A 82 -17.20 6.24 -9.22
CA THR A 82 -16.08 5.30 -9.33
C THR A 82 -15.12 5.73 -10.44
N ILE A 83 -13.86 6.03 -10.08
CA ILE A 83 -12.82 6.41 -11.04
C ILE A 83 -12.06 5.21 -11.57
N PHE A 84 -11.73 4.24 -10.72
CA PHE A 84 -11.12 2.98 -11.15
C PHE A 84 -11.34 1.85 -10.15
N ILE A 85 -11.15 0.62 -10.62
CA ILE A 85 -11.17 -0.62 -9.84
C ILE A 85 -9.86 -1.36 -10.09
N ALA A 86 -9.16 -1.74 -9.03
CA ALA A 86 -8.01 -2.63 -9.10
C ALA A 86 -8.35 -3.95 -8.40
N THR A 87 -8.02 -5.07 -9.04
CA THR A 87 -8.18 -6.41 -8.48
C THR A 87 -6.85 -7.14 -8.55
N ASP A 88 -6.35 -7.59 -7.41
CA ASP A 88 -5.12 -8.34 -7.33
C ASP A 88 -5.40 -9.79 -6.93
N LYS A 89 -4.71 -10.73 -7.55
CA LYS A 89 -4.62 -12.13 -7.12
C LYS A 89 -3.24 -12.40 -6.54
N LEU A 90 -3.23 -13.07 -5.40
CA LEU A 90 -2.00 -13.43 -4.70
C LEU A 90 -1.95 -14.95 -4.44
N LYS A 91 -0.77 -15.54 -4.47
CA LYS A 91 -0.53 -16.92 -4.10
C LYS A 91 0.60 -17.01 -3.09
N LYS A 92 0.31 -17.60 -1.94
CA LYS A 92 1.23 -17.61 -0.80
C LYS A 92 1.79 -16.22 -0.51
N GLY A 93 0.95 -15.16 -0.74
CA GLY A 93 1.27 -13.77 -0.53
C GLY A 93 2.11 -13.06 -1.60
N TYR A 94 2.43 -13.75 -2.68
CA TYR A 94 3.04 -13.12 -3.84
C TYR A 94 1.96 -12.67 -4.80
N LEU A 95 2.08 -11.48 -5.34
CA LEU A 95 1.21 -10.98 -6.38
C LEU A 95 1.42 -11.81 -7.66
N GLU A 96 0.37 -12.48 -8.14
CA GLU A 96 0.41 -13.23 -9.41
C GLU A 96 -0.15 -12.42 -10.57
N GLU A 97 -1.28 -11.74 -10.33
CA GLU A 97 -1.97 -10.95 -11.34
C GLU A 97 -2.54 -9.67 -10.71
N SER A 98 -2.53 -8.58 -11.46
CA SER A 98 -3.23 -7.35 -11.15
C SER A 98 -4.07 -6.94 -12.36
N TYR A 99 -5.34 -6.67 -12.13
CA TYR A 99 -6.27 -6.19 -13.14
C TYR A 99 -6.80 -4.83 -12.76
N TYR A 100 -6.58 -3.86 -13.62
CA TYR A 100 -6.98 -2.47 -13.43
C TYR A 100 -8.03 -2.09 -14.48
N VAL A 101 -9.11 -1.44 -14.05
CA VAL A 101 -10.16 -0.90 -14.92
C VAL A 101 -10.44 0.54 -14.53
N SER A 102 -10.43 1.43 -15.50
CA SER A 102 -10.91 2.81 -15.38
C SER A 102 -12.04 3.07 -16.37
N LYS A 103 -12.62 4.28 -16.35
CA LYS A 103 -13.65 4.69 -17.33
C LYS A 103 -13.15 4.61 -18.80
N SER A 104 -11.83 4.68 -19.03
CA SER A 104 -11.22 4.79 -20.36
C SER A 104 -10.32 3.61 -20.73
N ASP A 105 -9.91 2.77 -19.79
CA ASP A 105 -8.89 1.76 -20.05
C ASP A 105 -8.99 0.56 -19.10
N SER A 106 -8.46 -0.59 -19.54
CA SER A 106 -8.29 -1.78 -18.72
C SER A 106 -6.95 -2.43 -18.99
N ILE A 107 -6.20 -2.70 -17.93
CA ILE A 107 -4.85 -3.29 -18.00
C ILE A 107 -4.79 -4.52 -17.11
N LEU A 108 -4.40 -5.66 -17.69
CA LEU A 108 -4.03 -6.86 -16.96
C LEU A 108 -2.51 -6.94 -16.88
N THR A 109 -1.96 -7.06 -15.68
CA THR A 109 -0.53 -7.27 -15.45
C THR A 109 -0.31 -8.62 -14.78
N ALA A 110 0.51 -9.46 -15.36
CA ALA A 110 0.96 -10.72 -14.80
C ALA A 110 2.35 -10.58 -14.21
N TYR A 111 2.57 -11.18 -13.05
CA TYR A 111 3.82 -11.13 -12.31
C TYR A 111 4.44 -12.51 -12.19
N THR A 112 5.75 -12.59 -12.37
CA THR A 112 6.53 -13.81 -12.11
C THR A 112 7.71 -13.49 -11.20
N PHE A 113 7.97 -14.39 -10.24
CA PHE A 113 9.05 -14.23 -9.27
C PHE A 113 10.09 -15.32 -9.44
N LYS A 114 11.36 -14.95 -9.41
CA LYS A 114 12.52 -15.85 -9.46
C LYS A 114 13.49 -15.48 -8.35
N ASN A 115 13.96 -16.46 -7.59
CA ASN A 115 15.11 -16.26 -6.70
C ASN A 115 16.37 -16.35 -7.55
N LYS A 116 17.20 -15.31 -7.54
CA LYS A 116 18.53 -15.34 -8.15
C LYS A 116 19.54 -15.99 -7.20
N ASP A 117 19.46 -15.64 -5.94
CA ASP A 117 20.25 -16.19 -4.83
C ASP A 117 19.50 -15.98 -3.50
N SER A 118 20.16 -16.20 -2.36
CA SER A 118 19.55 -16.06 -1.03
C SER A 118 19.20 -14.62 -0.64
N LYS A 119 19.75 -13.63 -1.33
CA LYS A 119 19.57 -12.19 -1.03
C LYS A 119 18.88 -11.45 -2.15
N THR A 120 18.82 -12.00 -3.35
CA THR A 120 18.33 -11.32 -4.54
C THR A 120 17.15 -12.05 -5.15
N LYS A 121 16.05 -11.32 -5.32
CA LYS A 121 14.85 -11.78 -6.04
C LYS A 121 14.65 -10.92 -7.28
N ILE A 122 14.08 -11.51 -8.31
CA ILE A 122 13.70 -10.82 -9.53
C ILE A 122 12.20 -10.99 -9.70
N MET A 123 11.49 -9.87 -9.86
CA MET A 123 10.09 -9.82 -10.25
C MET A 123 10.01 -9.30 -11.68
N GLU A 124 9.33 -10.03 -12.55
CA GLU A 124 9.00 -9.60 -13.90
C GLU A 124 7.51 -9.30 -13.96
N ALA A 125 7.14 -8.13 -14.45
CA ALA A 125 5.76 -7.70 -14.68
C ALA A 125 5.53 -7.51 -16.18
N LYS A 126 4.46 -8.13 -16.71
CA LYS A 126 4.03 -8.01 -18.10
C LYS A 126 2.60 -7.53 -18.15
N SER A 127 2.37 -6.43 -18.83
CA SER A 127 1.04 -5.85 -18.99
C SER A 127 0.43 -6.15 -20.35
N SER A 128 -0.89 -6.22 -20.40
CA SER A 128 -1.66 -6.49 -21.64
C SER A 128 -1.49 -5.41 -22.72
N ASP A 129 -1.11 -4.19 -22.34
CA ASP A 129 -0.78 -3.08 -23.24
C ASP A 129 0.66 -3.15 -23.81
N GLY A 130 1.39 -4.23 -23.49
CA GLY A 130 2.78 -4.45 -23.92
C GLY A 130 3.83 -3.88 -22.95
N GLY A 131 3.43 -3.33 -21.82
CA GLY A 131 4.36 -2.87 -20.78
C GLY A 131 5.16 -4.04 -20.21
N PHE A 132 6.46 -3.84 -19.98
CA PHE A 132 7.33 -4.80 -19.31
C PHE A 132 8.23 -4.09 -18.31
N THR A 133 8.26 -4.60 -17.08
CA THR A 133 9.14 -4.10 -16.01
C THR A 133 9.83 -5.26 -15.33
N THR A 134 11.10 -5.10 -15.02
CA THR A 134 11.85 -6.02 -14.17
C THR A 134 12.25 -5.30 -12.90
N SER A 135 11.86 -5.82 -11.73
CA SER A 135 12.30 -5.33 -10.43
C SER A 135 13.35 -6.28 -9.85
N VAL A 136 14.52 -5.74 -9.55
CA VAL A 136 15.57 -6.45 -8.81
C VAL A 136 15.46 -6.05 -7.34
N ILE A 137 15.25 -7.01 -6.46
CA ILE A 137 15.05 -6.82 -5.02
C ILE A 137 16.22 -7.44 -4.29
N GLU A 138 17.03 -6.62 -3.66
CA GLU A 138 18.22 -7.00 -2.90
C GLU A 138 17.94 -6.81 -1.41
N THR A 139 18.09 -7.89 -0.61
CA THR A 139 17.82 -7.89 0.83
C THR A 139 19.11 -7.99 1.62
N GLU A 140 19.32 -7.04 2.54
CA GLU A 140 20.45 -7.02 3.48
C GLU A 140 19.93 -6.76 4.90
N GLY A 141 19.87 -7.82 5.71
CA GLY A 141 19.31 -7.74 7.06
C GLY A 141 17.85 -7.28 7.04
N LYS A 142 17.60 -6.09 7.58
CA LYS A 142 16.27 -5.45 7.63
C LYS A 142 16.08 -4.36 6.58
N LYS A 143 16.93 -4.31 5.58
CA LYS A 143 16.85 -3.37 4.46
C LYS A 143 16.59 -4.13 3.18
N GLU A 144 15.72 -3.60 2.36
CA GLU A 144 15.57 -3.98 0.95
C GLU A 144 15.85 -2.78 0.06
N VAL A 145 16.54 -3.05 -1.04
CA VAL A 145 16.72 -2.12 -2.14
C VAL A 145 16.01 -2.70 -3.36
N VAL A 146 15.08 -1.94 -3.93
CA VAL A 146 14.37 -2.33 -5.14
C VAL A 146 14.80 -1.43 -6.28
N THR A 147 15.19 -2.03 -7.40
CA THR A 147 15.57 -1.32 -8.63
C THR A 147 14.66 -1.77 -9.77
N ASP A 148 13.83 -0.87 -10.26
CA ASP A 148 12.97 -1.11 -11.41
C ASP A 148 13.67 -0.77 -12.71
N LYS A 149 13.48 -1.62 -13.71
CA LYS A 149 14.03 -1.47 -15.05
C LYS A 149 12.94 -1.67 -16.10
N ASN A 150 12.98 -0.88 -17.16
CA ASN A 150 12.13 -1.09 -18.33
C ASN A 150 12.61 -2.26 -19.20
N SER A 151 11.93 -2.52 -20.34
CA SER A 151 12.26 -3.56 -21.29
C SER A 151 13.67 -3.43 -21.93
N GLU A 152 14.23 -2.23 -21.93
CA GLU A 152 15.59 -1.94 -22.43
C GLU A 152 16.67 -2.12 -21.34
N GLY A 153 16.27 -2.48 -20.11
CA GLY A 153 17.16 -2.61 -18.97
C GLY A 153 17.56 -1.30 -18.30
N LYS A 154 16.98 -0.18 -18.73
CA LYS A 154 17.21 1.15 -18.13
C LYS A 154 16.46 1.25 -16.80
N THR A 155 17.13 1.73 -15.77
CA THR A 155 16.52 2.00 -14.46
C THR A 155 15.46 3.09 -14.59
N THR A 156 14.26 2.80 -14.12
CA THR A 156 13.08 3.68 -14.10
C THR A 156 12.67 4.10 -12.71
N GLY A 157 13.11 3.34 -11.69
CA GLY A 157 12.85 3.65 -10.29
C GLY A 157 13.83 2.93 -9.38
N LYS A 158 14.10 3.53 -8.24
CA LYS A 158 14.88 2.90 -7.17
C LYS A 158 14.32 3.32 -5.83
N TYR A 159 14.13 2.37 -4.90
CA TYR A 159 13.63 2.66 -3.56
C TYR A 159 14.25 1.74 -2.52
N GLU A 160 14.23 2.22 -1.28
CA GLU A 160 14.68 1.50 -0.11
C GLU A 160 13.54 1.31 0.87
N ARG A 161 13.47 0.13 1.49
CA ARG A 161 12.55 -0.21 2.57
C ARG A 161 13.31 -0.71 3.77
N TYR A 162 12.89 -0.29 4.95
CA TYR A 162 13.48 -0.70 6.22
C TYR A 162 12.39 -1.31 7.10
N PHE A 163 12.72 -2.39 7.78
CA PHE A 163 11.77 -3.20 8.55
C PHE A 163 12.12 -3.24 10.03
N ASP A 164 11.11 -3.33 10.89
CA ASP A 164 11.30 -3.64 12.31
C ASP A 164 11.50 -5.16 12.53
N ASN A 165 11.58 -5.58 13.82
CA ASN A 165 11.72 -7.00 14.18
C ASN A 165 10.45 -7.82 13.91
N LYS A 166 9.30 -7.18 13.70
CA LYS A 166 8.02 -7.82 13.41
C LYS A 166 7.75 -7.90 11.90
N GLY A 167 8.62 -7.30 11.06
CA GLY A 167 8.47 -7.24 9.62
C GLY A 167 7.62 -6.05 9.13
N ASN A 168 7.26 -5.09 9.99
CA ASN A 168 6.60 -3.87 9.55
C ASN A 168 7.60 -2.97 8.81
N ILE A 169 7.20 -2.36 7.69
CA ILE A 169 7.98 -1.28 7.08
C ILE A 169 7.91 -0.07 8.01
N ILE A 170 9.07 0.36 8.52
CA ILE A 170 9.19 1.54 9.38
C ILE A 170 9.72 2.76 8.63
N GLU A 171 10.30 2.53 7.45
CA GLU A 171 10.85 3.59 6.63
C GLU A 171 10.85 3.19 5.16
N TYR A 172 10.49 4.13 4.30
CA TYR A 172 10.47 3.97 2.85
C TYR A 172 11.06 5.22 2.19
N LYS A 173 11.96 5.03 1.23
CA LYS A 173 12.59 6.10 0.46
C LYS A 173 12.45 5.85 -1.02
N VAL A 174 12.06 6.86 -1.77
CA VAL A 174 12.23 6.91 -3.22
C VAL A 174 13.52 7.64 -3.51
N LEU A 175 14.39 7.01 -4.29
CA LEU A 175 15.70 7.55 -4.63
C LEU A 175 15.62 8.18 -6.02
N GLY A 176 15.87 9.48 -6.09
CA GLY A 176 16.11 10.20 -7.32
C GLY A 176 17.48 9.89 -7.92
N LYS A 177 17.92 10.70 -8.87
CA LYS A 177 19.20 10.51 -9.55
C LYS A 177 20.39 10.69 -8.61
N ASP A 178 20.37 11.73 -7.79
CA ASP A 178 21.48 12.15 -6.95
C ASP A 178 21.09 12.29 -5.47
N GLU A 179 19.79 12.24 -5.14
CA GLU A 179 19.26 12.45 -3.78
C GLU A 179 17.98 11.64 -3.51
N VAL A 180 17.47 11.75 -2.28
CA VAL A 180 16.16 11.17 -1.91
C VAL A 180 15.07 12.15 -2.32
N ASP A 181 14.19 11.73 -3.24
CA ASP A 181 13.05 12.55 -3.68
C ASP A 181 11.92 12.57 -2.66
N TYR A 182 11.70 11.43 -2.01
CA TYR A 182 10.58 11.21 -1.13
C TYR A 182 10.96 10.23 -0.01
N TRP A 183 10.58 10.57 1.22
CA TRP A 183 10.88 9.76 2.39
C TRP A 183 9.66 9.65 3.31
N THR A 184 9.30 8.45 3.69
CA THR A 184 8.20 8.18 4.62
C THR A 184 8.74 7.44 5.84
N LYS A 185 8.34 7.88 7.04
CA LYS A 185 8.55 7.16 8.29
C LYS A 185 7.21 6.69 8.85
N LEU A 186 7.18 5.47 9.35
CA LEU A 186 5.98 4.84 9.90
C LEU A 186 6.25 4.41 11.35
N THR A 187 5.33 4.72 12.24
CA THR A 187 5.38 4.33 13.66
C THR A 187 4.19 3.47 13.99
N PHE A 188 4.44 2.36 14.68
CA PHE A 188 3.43 1.39 15.06
C PHE A 188 3.33 1.25 16.58
N ASP A 189 2.15 0.90 17.08
CA ASP A 189 1.97 0.52 18.46
C ASP A 189 2.39 -0.95 18.73
N ASN A 190 2.23 -1.39 19.98
CA ASN A 190 2.57 -2.76 20.39
C ASN A 190 1.72 -3.84 19.69
N LYS A 191 0.54 -3.48 19.17
CA LYS A 191 -0.36 -4.34 18.37
C LYS A 191 -0.08 -4.25 16.87
N SER A 192 1.02 -3.60 16.45
CA SER A 192 1.37 -3.34 15.05
C SER A 192 0.33 -2.52 14.27
N ARG A 193 -0.43 -1.65 14.96
CA ARG A 193 -1.32 -0.67 14.32
C ARG A 193 -0.53 0.60 14.04
N LEU A 194 -0.69 1.17 12.85
CA LEU A 194 -0.02 2.40 12.45
C LEU A 194 -0.54 3.57 13.30
N THR A 195 0.33 4.23 14.05
CA THR A 195 -0.04 5.38 14.90
C THR A 195 0.40 6.72 14.31
N LYS A 196 1.47 6.70 13.49
CA LYS A 196 1.99 7.92 12.85
C LYS A 196 2.63 7.60 11.51
N LYS A 197 2.41 8.48 10.53
CA LYS A 197 3.11 8.51 9.25
C LYS A 197 3.66 9.91 9.02
N GLU A 198 4.95 10.03 8.77
CA GLU A 198 5.61 11.29 8.40
C GLU A 198 6.07 11.20 6.96
N VAL A 199 5.65 12.16 6.16
CA VAL A 199 6.00 12.25 4.74
C VAL A 199 6.89 13.46 4.53
N ILE A 200 8.09 13.23 4.04
CA ILE A 200 9.11 14.26 3.81
C ILE A 200 9.36 14.32 2.30
N VAL A 201 9.08 15.45 1.70
CA VAL A 201 9.38 15.70 0.29
C VAL A 201 10.72 16.42 0.21
N CYS A 202 11.66 15.84 -0.52
CA CYS A 202 13.05 16.33 -0.62
C CYS A 202 13.35 16.96 -1.99
N SER A 203 12.37 17.09 -2.91
CA SER A 203 12.59 17.71 -4.22
C SER A 203 12.94 19.20 -4.10
N GLU A 204 13.74 19.73 -5.04
CA GLU A 204 14.30 21.08 -5.04
C GLU A 204 13.29 22.21 -4.71
N ASN A 205 12.03 22.08 -5.16
CA ASN A 205 10.99 23.09 -4.95
C ASN A 205 10.18 22.92 -3.66
N MET A 206 10.32 21.81 -2.93
CA MET A 206 9.50 21.45 -1.76
C MET A 206 10.33 20.84 -0.61
N SER A 207 11.64 21.00 -0.64
CA SER A 207 12.56 20.39 0.33
C SER A 207 12.18 20.75 1.77
N GLY A 208 12.06 19.73 2.60
CA GLY A 208 11.78 19.87 4.04
C GLY A 208 10.31 20.03 4.41
N LYS A 209 9.35 20.00 3.46
CA LYS A 209 7.92 19.93 3.84
C LYS A 209 7.62 18.57 4.45
N VAL A 210 7.16 18.59 5.71
CA VAL A 210 6.74 17.39 6.44
C VAL A 210 5.23 17.40 6.56
N GLY A 211 4.60 16.39 5.97
CA GLY A 211 3.19 16.06 6.25
C GLY A 211 3.16 15.03 7.38
N VAL A 212 2.43 15.31 8.44
CA VAL A 212 2.29 14.40 9.58
C VAL A 212 0.87 13.85 9.60
N TYR A 213 0.76 12.53 9.54
CA TYR A 213 -0.50 11.82 9.72
C TYR A 213 -0.46 11.09 11.06
N THR A 214 -1.53 11.19 11.83
CA THR A 214 -1.73 10.42 13.07
C THR A 214 -3.04 9.66 13.00
N TYR A 215 -3.13 8.53 13.71
CA TYR A 215 -4.26 7.61 13.64
C TYR A 215 -4.80 7.35 15.04
N LYS A 216 -6.11 7.51 15.22
CA LYS A 216 -6.84 7.10 16.41
C LYS A 216 -7.76 5.94 16.09
N TYR A 217 -7.73 4.90 16.92
CA TYR A 217 -8.58 3.72 16.79
C TYR A 217 -9.67 3.80 17.85
N GLU A 218 -10.93 3.90 17.41
CA GLU A 218 -12.06 4.22 18.27
C GLU A 218 -12.87 3.00 18.67
N GLU A 219 -13.09 2.07 17.73
CA GLU A 219 -13.94 0.91 17.93
C GLU A 219 -13.18 -0.39 17.67
N ALA A 220 -13.65 -1.48 18.29
CA ALA A 220 -13.11 -2.81 18.08
C ALA A 220 -14.22 -3.86 18.13
N ASP A 221 -14.04 -4.96 17.40
CA ASP A 221 -14.90 -6.13 17.47
C ASP A 221 -14.64 -6.98 18.72
N SER A 222 -15.43 -8.05 18.87
CA SER A 222 -15.31 -8.97 20.02
C SER A 222 -13.99 -9.73 20.10
N LYS A 223 -13.17 -9.71 19.04
CA LYS A 223 -11.82 -10.31 18.98
C LYS A 223 -10.71 -9.28 19.18
N GLY A 224 -11.08 -8.01 19.41
CA GLY A 224 -10.15 -6.91 19.66
C GLY A 224 -9.53 -6.31 18.37
N ASN A 225 -10.05 -6.65 17.20
CA ASN A 225 -9.66 -5.99 15.96
C ASN A 225 -10.38 -4.66 15.85
N TRP A 226 -9.67 -3.61 15.50
CA TRP A 226 -10.29 -2.31 15.33
C TRP A 226 -11.25 -2.32 14.12
N THR A 227 -12.38 -1.64 14.29
CA THR A 227 -13.43 -1.53 13.27
C THR A 227 -13.65 -0.09 12.81
N LYS A 228 -13.14 0.88 13.57
CA LYS A 228 -13.17 2.28 13.19
C LYS A 228 -11.87 2.98 13.58
N SER A 229 -11.36 3.81 12.67
CA SER A 229 -10.22 4.68 12.94
C SER A 229 -10.41 6.04 12.27
N VAL A 230 -9.81 7.07 12.87
CA VAL A 230 -9.75 8.42 12.32
C VAL A 230 -8.30 8.76 12.03
N GLU A 231 -8.03 9.18 10.80
CA GLU A 231 -6.76 9.74 10.37
C GLU A 231 -6.81 11.27 10.52
N TYR A 232 -5.73 11.84 11.02
CA TYR A 232 -5.53 13.28 11.12
C TYR A 232 -4.32 13.67 10.27
N PHE A 233 -4.46 14.69 9.46
CA PHE A 233 -3.36 15.31 8.72
C PHE A 233 -3.00 16.66 9.35
N ASN A 234 -1.79 16.78 9.89
CA ASN A 234 -1.35 17.98 10.62
C ASN A 234 -2.37 18.41 11.69
N ASP A 235 -2.82 17.45 12.50
CA ASP A 235 -3.80 17.59 13.60
C ASP A 235 -5.25 17.91 13.18
N LYS A 236 -5.55 17.95 11.87
CA LYS A 236 -6.92 18.08 11.37
C LYS A 236 -7.46 16.74 10.92
N PRO A 237 -8.72 16.39 11.25
CA PRO A 237 -9.34 15.17 10.71
C PRO A 237 -9.25 15.18 9.19
N SER A 238 -8.84 14.06 8.60
CA SER A 238 -8.76 13.93 7.16
C SER A 238 -9.60 12.78 6.63
N HIS A 239 -9.52 11.61 7.29
CA HIS A 239 -10.28 10.44 6.85
C HIS A 239 -10.81 9.64 8.04
N ILE A 240 -11.95 8.99 7.82
CA ILE A 240 -12.49 7.95 8.68
C ILE A 240 -12.40 6.63 7.92
N THR A 241 -11.84 5.61 8.56
CA THR A 241 -11.84 4.25 7.99
C THR A 241 -12.68 3.34 8.86
N THR A 242 -13.64 2.65 8.24
CA THR A 242 -14.43 1.59 8.88
C THR A 242 -14.05 0.22 8.34
N ARG A 243 -14.23 -0.83 9.16
CA ARG A 243 -14.00 -2.23 8.80
C ARG A 243 -15.20 -3.10 9.11
N GLU A 244 -15.59 -3.89 8.12
CA GLU A 244 -16.47 -5.04 8.28
C GLU A 244 -15.62 -6.30 8.20
N ILE A 245 -15.62 -7.14 9.25
CA ILE A 245 -14.75 -8.32 9.37
C ILE A 245 -15.61 -9.58 9.42
N LEU A 246 -15.39 -10.50 8.47
CA LEU A 246 -16.05 -11.80 8.43
C LEU A 246 -15.05 -12.90 8.85
N TYR A 247 -15.47 -13.76 9.77
CA TYR A 247 -14.69 -14.88 10.30
C TYR A 247 -15.14 -16.24 9.80
#